data_d66eb863b3b2c2486be50f9cd95b9dd5
#
_entry.id   d66eb863b3b2c2486be50f9cd95b9dd5
#
_cell.length_a   1.000
_cell.length_b   1.000
_cell.length_c   1.000
_cell.angle_alpha   90.00
_cell.angle_beta   90.00
_cell.angle_gamma   90.00
#
_symmetry.space_group_name_H-M   'P 1'
#
loop_
_entity.id
_entity.type
_entity.pdbx_description
1 polymer ?
#
loop_
_entity_poly.entity_id
_entity_poly.type
_entity_poly.pdbx_seq_one_letter_code
_entity_poly.pdbx_strand_id
1 'polypeptide(L)'
;MATTPSTTALAREARRVPVPESELTAGADATSIGEAREAAKGCHRCQLWRNATQTVFGEGPETADVVFVGEQPGDQEDLAGKPFVGPAGRMFDSTLDDAEINRRKVYVTNAVKHFKFEPRGKRRIHSKPNAGEIQACRWWLDKELDLIKPNLVVALGATAAQSLLGKAVAVLKMRGEVIEREDGLRVFITIHPSLILRIREPADKDAERARFLQDMRKVKRMMGA
;
A
#
# COMPACT_ATOMS: atom_id res chain seq x y z
N MET A 1 -22.89 49.86 1.03
CA MET A 1 -21.73 49.23 1.68
C MET A 1 -21.70 47.77 1.19
N ALA A 2 -20.85 47.45 0.24
CA ALA A 2 -20.75 46.11 -0.33
C ALA A 2 -19.68 45.31 0.46
N THR A 3 -20.10 44.23 1.08
CA THR A 3 -19.20 43.30 1.83
C THR A 3 -18.47 42.41 0.84
N THR A 4 -17.16 42.54 0.76
CA THR A 4 -16.26 41.71 -0.02
C THR A 4 -16.22 40.29 0.60
N PRO A 5 -16.39 39.21 -0.17
CA PRO A 5 -16.28 37.85 0.40
C PRO A 5 -14.82 37.52 0.72
N SER A 6 -14.62 36.88 1.86
CA SER A 6 -13.34 36.47 2.43
C SER A 6 -12.61 35.49 1.50
N THR A 7 -11.30 35.71 1.31
CA THR A 7 -10.37 34.94 0.48
C THR A 7 -10.27 33.45 0.90
N THR A 8 -10.81 33.06 2.03
CA THR A 8 -10.78 31.69 2.58
C THR A 8 -11.85 30.76 1.98
N ALA A 9 -12.87 31.30 1.30
CA ALA A 9 -13.93 30.51 0.67
C ALA A 9 -13.53 29.98 -0.72
N LEU A 10 -12.56 30.61 -1.39
CA LEU A 10 -12.13 30.26 -2.76
C LEU A 10 -11.14 29.07 -2.82
N ALA A 11 -10.58 28.66 -1.69
CA ALA A 11 -9.61 27.54 -1.61
C ALA A 11 -10.28 26.16 -1.44
N ARG A 12 -11.60 26.07 -1.30
CA ARG A 12 -12.33 24.80 -1.03
C ARG A 12 -12.95 24.13 -2.26
N GLU A 13 -12.95 24.78 -3.38
CA GLU A 13 -13.49 24.23 -4.62
C GLU A 13 -12.38 23.89 -5.63
N ALA A 14 -11.39 23.07 -5.20
CA ALA A 14 -10.58 22.34 -6.16
C ALA A 14 -11.54 21.40 -6.90
N ARG A 15 -12.05 21.86 -8.07
CA ARG A 15 -12.90 21.11 -8.98
C ARG A 15 -12.34 19.70 -9.12
N ARG A 16 -13.11 18.69 -8.71
CA ARG A 16 -12.87 17.31 -9.11
C ARG A 16 -12.92 17.29 -10.63
N VAL A 17 -11.78 17.28 -11.29
CA VAL A 17 -11.73 17.01 -12.72
C VAL A 17 -12.30 15.60 -12.87
N PRO A 18 -13.39 15.41 -13.63
CA PRO A 18 -13.93 14.08 -13.86
C PRO A 18 -12.82 13.21 -14.48
N VAL A 19 -12.63 12.02 -13.95
CA VAL A 19 -11.72 11.03 -14.56
C VAL A 19 -12.40 10.55 -15.84
N PRO A 20 -11.77 10.63 -17.01
CA PRO A 20 -12.32 10.13 -18.26
C PRO A 20 -12.69 8.65 -18.15
N GLU A 21 -13.76 8.22 -18.80
CA GLU A 21 -14.22 6.82 -18.76
C GLU A 21 -13.13 5.84 -19.26
N SER A 22 -12.37 6.25 -20.27
CA SER A 22 -11.21 5.48 -20.77
C SER A 22 -10.13 5.24 -19.72
N GLU A 23 -9.95 6.15 -18.76
CA GLU A 23 -9.01 5.97 -17.64
C GLU A 23 -9.60 5.09 -16.53
N LEU A 24 -10.93 5.05 -16.39
CA LEU A 24 -11.61 4.16 -15.46
C LEU A 24 -11.56 2.69 -15.92
N THR A 25 -11.43 2.45 -17.22
CA THR A 25 -11.30 1.12 -17.81
C THR A 25 -9.85 0.71 -18.12
N ALA A 26 -8.87 1.64 -17.97
CA ALA A 26 -7.47 1.35 -18.24
C ALA A 26 -7.01 0.09 -17.49
N GLY A 27 -6.47 -0.90 -18.24
CA GLY A 27 -6.01 -2.18 -17.71
C GLY A 27 -7.13 -3.17 -17.35
N ALA A 28 -8.40 -2.90 -17.68
CA ALA A 28 -9.48 -3.87 -17.46
C ALA A 28 -9.21 -5.20 -18.18
N ASP A 29 -8.72 -5.13 -19.42
CA ASP A 29 -8.40 -6.28 -20.28
C ASP A 29 -7.03 -6.92 -19.99
N ALA A 30 -6.27 -6.38 -19.01
CA ALA A 30 -4.97 -6.92 -18.67
C ALA A 30 -5.10 -8.37 -18.18
N THR A 31 -4.32 -9.28 -18.77
CA THR A 31 -4.31 -10.72 -18.45
C THR A 31 -3.06 -11.14 -17.67
N SER A 32 -2.12 -10.20 -17.48
CA SER A 32 -0.87 -10.39 -16.74
C SER A 32 -0.54 -9.18 -15.86
N ILE A 33 0.28 -9.40 -14.84
CA ILE A 33 0.82 -8.31 -14.00
C ILE A 33 1.64 -7.31 -14.83
N GLY A 34 2.33 -7.81 -15.87
CA GLY A 34 3.07 -6.96 -16.79
C GLY A 34 2.18 -5.97 -17.53
N GLU A 35 1.09 -6.43 -18.12
CA GLU A 35 0.11 -5.59 -18.81
C GLU A 35 -0.59 -4.61 -17.86
N ALA A 36 -1.00 -5.08 -16.68
CA ALA A 36 -1.62 -4.24 -15.66
C ALA A 36 -0.67 -3.11 -15.20
N ARG A 37 0.63 -3.42 -15.02
CA ARG A 37 1.67 -2.44 -14.66
C ARG A 37 1.85 -1.38 -15.75
N GLU A 38 1.91 -1.79 -17.02
CA GLU A 38 2.04 -0.83 -18.14
C GLU A 38 0.82 0.09 -18.20
N ALA A 39 -0.40 -0.45 -18.09
CA ALA A 39 -1.62 0.34 -18.07
C ALA A 39 -1.68 1.30 -16.85
N ALA A 40 -1.13 0.91 -15.70
CA ALA A 40 -1.10 1.73 -14.50
C ALA A 40 -0.17 2.95 -14.61
N LYS A 41 0.79 2.98 -15.54
CA LYS A 41 1.69 4.14 -15.74
C LYS A 41 0.92 5.42 -16.09
N GLY A 42 -0.20 5.29 -16.81
CA GLY A 42 -1.08 6.41 -17.15
C GLY A 42 -2.24 6.63 -16.16
N CYS A 43 -2.16 6.13 -14.95
CA CYS A 43 -3.28 6.19 -14.00
C CYS A 43 -3.54 7.61 -13.47
N HIS A 44 -4.73 8.14 -13.75
CA HIS A 44 -5.23 9.41 -13.22
C HIS A 44 -6.50 9.27 -12.37
N ARG A 45 -6.77 8.09 -11.79
CA ARG A 45 -7.97 7.79 -11.00
C ARG A 45 -8.14 8.65 -9.74
N CYS A 46 -7.05 9.23 -9.21
CA CYS A 46 -7.05 10.19 -8.10
C CYS A 46 -6.03 11.29 -8.34
N GLN A 47 -6.01 12.35 -7.54
CA GLN A 47 -5.14 13.51 -7.75
C GLN A 47 -3.66 13.27 -7.40
N LEU A 48 -3.29 12.12 -6.82
CA LEU A 48 -1.93 11.86 -6.34
C LEU A 48 -0.89 11.80 -7.47
N TRP A 49 -1.29 11.38 -8.68
CA TRP A 49 -0.42 11.34 -9.85
C TRP A 49 0.23 12.70 -10.18
N ARG A 50 -0.43 13.82 -9.82
CA ARG A 50 0.05 15.18 -10.18
C ARG A 50 1.38 15.54 -9.54
N ASN A 51 1.63 15.04 -8.34
CA ASN A 51 2.81 15.37 -7.55
C ASN A 51 3.79 14.20 -7.44
N ALA A 52 3.32 12.97 -7.61
CA ALA A 52 4.17 11.78 -7.63
C ALA A 52 5.07 11.77 -8.87
N THR A 53 6.25 11.18 -8.75
CA THR A 53 7.19 11.04 -9.87
C THR A 53 6.67 10.01 -10.88
N GLN A 54 6.06 8.94 -10.38
CA GLN A 54 5.55 7.85 -11.19
C GLN A 54 4.58 6.95 -10.41
N THR A 55 3.89 6.07 -11.13
CA THR A 55 3.15 4.97 -10.52
C THR A 55 4.14 3.91 -10.01
N VAL A 56 4.00 3.48 -8.76
CA VAL A 56 4.76 2.38 -8.17
C VAL A 56 3.83 1.17 -8.06
N PHE A 57 3.94 0.27 -9.01
CA PHE A 57 3.17 -0.98 -9.06
C PHE A 57 3.83 -2.06 -8.20
N GLY A 58 3.13 -3.18 -7.95
CA GLY A 58 3.69 -4.27 -7.17
C GLY A 58 4.82 -5.01 -7.89
N GLU A 59 5.61 -5.79 -7.13
CA GLU A 59 6.75 -6.56 -7.63
C GLU A 59 6.77 -7.96 -7.00
N GLY A 60 7.01 -8.97 -7.82
CA GLY A 60 7.08 -10.38 -7.44
C GLY A 60 6.51 -11.29 -8.53
N PRO A 61 6.53 -12.62 -8.32
CA PRO A 61 5.98 -13.58 -9.27
C PRO A 61 4.45 -13.53 -9.30
N GLU A 62 3.86 -13.73 -10.49
CA GLU A 62 2.40 -13.84 -10.67
C GLU A 62 1.82 -15.09 -9.98
N THR A 63 2.67 -16.06 -9.68
CA THR A 63 2.32 -17.30 -8.97
C THR A 63 2.59 -17.23 -7.48
N ALA A 64 2.68 -16.01 -6.91
CA ALA A 64 2.95 -15.83 -5.49
C ALA A 64 1.78 -16.34 -4.64
N ASP A 65 2.07 -17.25 -3.72
CA ASP A 65 1.12 -17.76 -2.74
C ASP A 65 0.72 -16.71 -1.70
N VAL A 66 1.64 -15.77 -1.42
CA VAL A 66 1.44 -14.69 -0.45
C VAL A 66 1.71 -13.33 -1.07
N VAL A 67 0.77 -12.40 -0.86
CA VAL A 67 0.90 -10.99 -1.25
C VAL A 67 1.00 -10.11 -0.02
N PHE A 68 2.03 -9.28 0.06
CA PHE A 68 2.16 -8.26 1.11
C PHE A 68 1.70 -6.91 0.58
N VAL A 69 0.82 -6.25 1.32
CA VAL A 69 0.23 -4.96 0.95
C VAL A 69 0.60 -3.90 1.97
N GLY A 70 1.36 -2.89 1.55
CA GLY A 70 1.66 -1.69 2.34
C GLY A 70 0.64 -0.57 2.15
N GLU A 71 0.97 0.63 2.65
CA GLU A 71 0.11 1.81 2.55
C GLU A 71 0.21 2.48 1.18
N GLN A 72 1.36 3.05 0.88
CA GLN A 72 1.71 3.78 -0.35
C GLN A 72 3.23 3.79 -0.54
N PRO A 73 3.73 4.12 -1.73
CA PRO A 73 5.16 4.35 -1.93
C PRO A 73 5.70 5.43 -0.98
N GLY A 74 6.94 5.30 -0.54
CA GLY A 74 7.70 6.37 0.07
C GLY A 74 8.50 7.16 -0.97
N ASP A 75 9.33 8.09 -0.51
CA ASP A 75 10.15 8.94 -1.38
C ASP A 75 11.12 8.15 -2.27
N GLN A 76 11.79 7.15 -1.69
CA GLN A 76 12.73 6.31 -2.45
C GLN A 76 12.02 5.39 -3.44
N GLU A 77 10.86 4.86 -3.07
CA GLU A 77 10.02 4.05 -3.93
C GLU A 77 9.49 4.84 -5.13
N ASP A 78 9.02 6.07 -4.88
CA ASP A 78 8.50 6.97 -5.91
C ASP A 78 9.58 7.34 -6.95
N LEU A 79 10.83 7.54 -6.50
CA LEU A 79 11.97 7.81 -7.38
C LEU A 79 12.42 6.55 -8.14
N ALA A 80 12.44 5.40 -7.48
CA ALA A 80 12.91 4.15 -8.07
C ALA A 80 11.87 3.41 -8.93
N GLY A 81 10.58 3.72 -8.76
CA GLY A 81 9.48 3.01 -9.41
C GLY A 81 9.27 1.58 -8.89
N LYS A 82 9.82 1.26 -7.71
CA LYS A 82 9.77 -0.08 -7.10
C LYS A 82 9.25 -0.02 -5.67
N PRO A 83 8.36 -0.96 -5.25
CA PRO A 83 7.84 -1.00 -3.89
C PRO A 83 8.91 -1.50 -2.90
N PHE A 84 8.86 -0.99 -1.67
CA PHE A 84 9.67 -1.46 -0.53
C PHE A 84 11.20 -1.39 -0.73
N VAL A 85 11.71 -0.36 -1.40
CA VAL A 85 13.17 -0.14 -1.55
C VAL A 85 13.76 0.83 -0.51
N GLY A 86 12.92 1.58 0.18
CA GLY A 86 13.31 2.54 1.22
C GLY A 86 13.59 1.90 2.59
N PRO A 87 13.74 2.70 3.65
CA PRO A 87 14.08 2.20 4.99
C PRO A 87 13.09 1.18 5.55
N ALA A 88 11.77 1.37 5.31
CA ALA A 88 10.75 0.42 5.73
C ALA A 88 10.85 -0.90 4.96
N GLY A 89 11.19 -0.84 3.67
CA GLY A 89 11.43 -2.01 2.83
C GLY A 89 12.65 -2.80 3.31
N ARG A 90 13.77 -2.14 3.62
CA ARG A 90 14.94 -2.84 4.17
C ARG A 90 14.66 -3.53 5.51
N MET A 91 13.87 -2.89 6.39
CA MET A 91 13.42 -3.51 7.64
C MET A 91 12.52 -4.73 7.34
N PHE A 92 11.63 -4.62 6.38
CA PHE A 92 10.75 -5.69 5.94
C PHE A 92 11.55 -6.87 5.37
N ASP A 93 12.47 -6.62 4.43
CA ASP A 93 13.30 -7.65 3.80
C ASP A 93 14.16 -8.39 4.83
N SER A 94 14.83 -7.65 5.75
CA SER A 94 15.57 -8.28 6.86
C SER A 94 14.67 -9.16 7.74
N THR A 95 13.40 -8.76 7.98
CA THR A 95 12.48 -9.57 8.80
C THR A 95 11.98 -10.80 8.04
N LEU A 96 11.81 -10.71 6.71
CA LEU A 96 11.49 -11.88 5.88
C LEU A 96 12.63 -12.90 5.91
N ASP A 97 13.88 -12.44 5.80
CA ASP A 97 15.07 -13.30 5.87
C ASP A 97 15.15 -13.99 7.24
N ASP A 98 14.96 -13.25 8.34
CA ASP A 98 14.94 -13.79 9.73
C ASP A 98 13.75 -14.77 9.94
N ALA A 99 12.68 -14.68 9.14
CA ALA A 99 11.53 -15.58 9.16
C ALA A 99 11.63 -16.72 8.13
N GLU A 100 12.75 -16.82 7.40
CA GLU A 100 12.97 -17.79 6.31
C GLU A 100 11.95 -17.71 5.18
N ILE A 101 11.42 -16.50 4.92
CA ILE A 101 10.53 -16.23 3.79
C ILE A 101 11.37 -15.69 2.62
N ASN A 102 11.44 -16.45 1.54
CA ASN A 102 12.16 -16.00 0.36
C ASN A 102 11.43 -14.82 -0.32
N ARG A 103 12.03 -13.62 -0.29
CA ARG A 103 11.48 -12.40 -0.88
C ARG A 103 11.13 -12.55 -2.37
N ARG A 104 11.83 -13.42 -3.10
CA ARG A 104 11.59 -13.67 -4.54
C ARG A 104 10.38 -14.57 -4.81
N LYS A 105 9.81 -15.22 -3.79
CA LYS A 105 8.63 -16.10 -3.90
C LYS A 105 7.35 -15.41 -3.46
N VAL A 106 7.42 -14.19 -2.97
CA VAL A 106 6.26 -13.41 -2.53
C VAL A 106 6.08 -12.17 -3.39
N TYR A 107 4.84 -11.72 -3.52
CA TYR A 107 4.54 -10.47 -4.20
C TYR A 107 4.36 -9.35 -3.17
N VAL A 108 4.89 -8.17 -3.47
CA VAL A 108 4.72 -6.99 -2.60
C VAL A 108 4.17 -5.83 -3.38
N THR A 109 3.22 -5.15 -2.77
CA THR A 109 2.56 -3.99 -3.35
C THR A 109 2.09 -3.03 -2.26
N ASN A 110 1.38 -1.98 -2.64
CA ASN A 110 0.77 -1.00 -1.75
C ASN A 110 -0.72 -0.83 -2.10
N ALA A 111 -1.52 -0.42 -1.12
CA ALA A 111 -2.92 -0.05 -1.30
C ALA A 111 -3.08 1.14 -2.25
N VAL A 112 -2.13 2.08 -2.22
CA VAL A 112 -2.08 3.26 -3.10
C VAL A 112 -0.80 3.22 -3.93
N LYS A 113 -0.91 3.52 -5.25
CA LYS A 113 0.19 3.36 -6.21
C LYS A 113 1.01 4.63 -6.43
N HIS A 114 0.61 5.77 -5.87
CA HIS A 114 1.32 7.04 -5.98
C HIS A 114 1.70 7.56 -4.60
N PHE A 115 2.86 8.21 -4.52
CA PHE A 115 3.36 8.81 -3.29
C PHE A 115 2.59 10.09 -2.96
N LYS A 116 1.92 10.12 -1.82
CA LYS A 116 1.33 11.32 -1.25
C LYS A 116 2.30 11.99 -0.29
N PHE A 117 2.63 13.24 -0.55
CA PHE A 117 3.55 14.00 0.28
C PHE A 117 3.18 15.48 0.35
N GLU A 118 3.73 16.15 1.34
CA GLU A 118 3.74 17.60 1.47
C GLU A 118 5.17 18.11 1.30
N PRO A 119 5.41 19.08 0.39
CA PRO A 119 6.72 19.67 0.22
C PRO A 119 7.07 20.52 1.44
N ARG A 120 8.26 20.29 2.01
CA ARG A 120 8.82 21.11 3.08
C ARG A 120 10.26 21.47 2.74
N GLY A 121 10.46 22.62 2.12
CA GLY A 121 11.72 23.00 1.49
C GLY A 121 12.12 21.99 0.40
N LYS A 122 13.31 21.42 0.49
CA LYS A 122 13.79 20.39 -0.45
C LYS A 122 13.30 18.96 -0.14
N ARG A 123 12.55 18.78 0.95
CA ARG A 123 12.11 17.44 1.42
C ARG A 123 10.65 17.20 1.03
N ARG A 124 10.34 15.98 0.62
CA ARG A 124 8.99 15.47 0.41
C ARG A 124 8.57 14.68 1.65
N ILE A 125 7.68 15.27 2.46
CA ILE A 125 7.25 14.67 3.73
C ILE A 125 6.01 13.82 3.47
N HIS A 126 6.09 12.54 3.80
CA HIS A 126 4.97 11.59 3.67
C HIS A 126 3.70 12.14 4.33
N SER A 127 2.59 12.08 3.60
CA SER A 127 1.25 12.42 4.05
C SER A 127 0.32 11.23 3.82
N LYS A 128 -0.53 10.90 4.79
CA LYS A 128 -1.39 9.72 4.71
C LYS A 128 -2.44 9.86 3.61
N PRO A 129 -2.70 8.82 2.78
CA PRO A 129 -3.80 8.81 1.83
C PRO A 129 -5.15 8.96 2.53
N ASN A 130 -6.07 9.72 1.93
CA ASN A 130 -7.45 9.80 2.42
C ASN A 130 -8.31 8.64 1.89
N ALA A 131 -9.53 8.50 2.41
CA ALA A 131 -10.42 7.41 2.04
C ALA A 131 -10.76 7.38 0.53
N GLY A 132 -10.93 8.55 -0.10
CA GLY A 132 -11.22 8.64 -1.54
C GLY A 132 -10.04 8.20 -2.41
N GLU A 133 -8.82 8.54 -2.01
CA GLU A 133 -7.59 8.11 -2.70
C GLU A 133 -7.37 6.60 -2.58
N ILE A 134 -7.61 6.03 -1.39
CA ILE A 134 -7.56 4.59 -1.15
C ILE A 134 -8.61 3.87 -2.02
N GLN A 135 -9.85 4.35 -2.01
CA GLN A 135 -10.93 3.77 -2.79
C GLN A 135 -10.68 3.83 -4.30
N ALA A 136 -10.19 4.95 -4.81
CA ALA A 136 -9.86 5.09 -6.22
C ALA A 136 -8.71 4.16 -6.66
N CYS A 137 -7.73 3.94 -5.77
CA CYS A 137 -6.57 3.10 -6.06
C CYS A 137 -6.84 1.60 -5.85
N ARG A 138 -7.89 1.25 -5.08
CA ARG A 138 -8.30 -0.13 -4.80
C ARG A 138 -8.47 -0.95 -6.07
N TRP A 139 -8.96 -0.35 -7.15
CA TRP A 139 -9.11 -1.01 -8.45
C TRP A 139 -7.82 -1.70 -8.94
N TRP A 140 -6.65 -1.05 -8.77
CA TRP A 140 -5.36 -1.64 -9.13
C TRP A 140 -4.95 -2.76 -8.18
N LEU A 141 -5.23 -2.61 -6.88
CA LEU A 141 -4.96 -3.67 -5.91
C LEU A 141 -5.83 -4.90 -6.17
N ASP A 142 -7.13 -4.71 -6.42
CA ASP A 142 -8.05 -5.80 -6.77
C ASP A 142 -7.59 -6.49 -8.06
N LYS A 143 -7.15 -5.72 -9.09
CA LYS A 143 -6.59 -6.29 -10.33
C LYS A 143 -5.33 -7.13 -10.09
N GLU A 144 -4.42 -6.69 -9.23
CA GLU A 144 -3.24 -7.50 -8.85
C GLU A 144 -3.68 -8.80 -8.16
N LEU A 145 -4.62 -8.73 -7.23
CA LEU A 145 -5.10 -9.90 -6.49
C LEU A 145 -5.85 -10.88 -7.40
N ASP A 146 -6.65 -10.38 -8.34
CA ASP A 146 -7.39 -11.20 -9.33
C ASP A 146 -6.45 -11.95 -10.28
N LEU A 147 -5.31 -11.34 -10.65
CA LEU A 147 -4.32 -11.96 -11.52
C LEU A 147 -3.45 -12.99 -10.78
N ILE A 148 -3.05 -12.67 -9.56
CA ILE A 148 -2.15 -13.52 -8.73
C ILE A 148 -2.93 -14.65 -8.06
N LYS A 149 -4.15 -14.39 -7.57
CA LYS A 149 -5.00 -15.31 -6.80
C LYS A 149 -4.27 -15.95 -5.61
N PRO A 150 -3.71 -15.13 -4.70
CA PRO A 150 -2.92 -15.64 -3.59
C PRO A 150 -3.80 -16.38 -2.57
N ASN A 151 -3.22 -17.36 -1.88
CA ASN A 151 -3.89 -18.03 -0.75
C ASN A 151 -3.94 -17.16 0.52
N LEU A 152 -3.02 -16.19 0.63
CA LEU A 152 -2.94 -15.30 1.78
C LEU A 152 -2.52 -13.90 1.35
N VAL A 153 -3.19 -12.89 1.87
CA VAL A 153 -2.76 -11.48 1.76
C VAL A 153 -2.39 -10.97 3.15
N VAL A 154 -1.22 -10.34 3.27
CA VAL A 154 -0.75 -9.74 4.52
C VAL A 154 -0.94 -8.24 4.47
N ALA A 155 -1.83 -7.71 5.29
CA ALA A 155 -2.08 -6.28 5.44
C ALA A 155 -1.03 -5.66 6.38
N LEU A 156 -0.10 -4.89 5.84
CA LEU A 156 0.91 -4.14 6.58
C LEU A 156 0.35 -2.77 6.99
N GLY A 157 -0.30 -2.70 8.13
CA GLY A 157 -0.85 -1.46 8.69
C GLY A 157 -2.31 -1.16 8.33
N ALA A 158 -2.81 -0.06 8.90
CA ALA A 158 -4.23 0.27 8.88
C ALA A 158 -4.77 0.60 7.48
N THR A 159 -3.99 1.28 6.65
CA THR A 159 -4.41 1.67 5.29
C THR A 159 -4.54 0.45 4.39
N ALA A 160 -3.59 -0.49 4.46
CA ALA A 160 -3.67 -1.75 3.74
C ALA A 160 -4.88 -2.58 4.20
N ALA A 161 -5.06 -2.74 5.52
CA ALA A 161 -6.21 -3.45 6.07
C ALA A 161 -7.54 -2.82 5.65
N GLN A 162 -7.65 -1.49 5.68
CA GLN A 162 -8.84 -0.76 5.23
C GLN A 162 -9.11 -0.97 3.74
N SER A 163 -8.08 -0.93 2.90
CA SER A 163 -8.22 -1.15 1.45
C SER A 163 -8.71 -2.57 1.15
N LEU A 164 -8.16 -3.58 1.83
CA LEU A 164 -8.49 -4.98 1.63
C LEU A 164 -9.88 -5.36 2.17
N LEU A 165 -10.26 -4.82 3.33
CA LEU A 165 -11.48 -5.22 4.04
C LEU A 165 -12.65 -4.24 3.84
N GLY A 166 -12.44 -3.11 3.16
CA GLY A 166 -13.48 -2.11 2.89
C GLY A 166 -13.94 -1.30 4.12
N LYS A 167 -13.34 -1.54 5.30
CA LYS A 167 -13.68 -0.86 6.56
C LYS A 167 -12.43 -0.57 7.39
N ALA A 168 -12.54 0.41 8.29
CA ALA A 168 -11.45 0.72 9.23
C ALA A 168 -11.19 -0.46 10.18
N VAL A 169 -9.91 -0.74 10.42
CA VAL A 169 -9.45 -1.84 11.27
C VAL A 169 -8.54 -1.31 12.38
N ALA A 170 -8.81 -1.74 13.60
CA ALA A 170 -7.95 -1.48 14.75
C ALA A 170 -6.75 -2.44 14.74
N VAL A 171 -5.75 -2.15 13.90
CA VAL A 171 -4.62 -3.06 13.60
C VAL A 171 -3.94 -3.61 14.85
N LEU A 172 -3.69 -2.78 15.88
CA LEU A 172 -3.02 -3.24 17.09
C LEU A 172 -3.85 -4.26 17.89
N LYS A 173 -5.19 -4.19 17.80
CA LYS A 173 -6.11 -5.15 18.44
C LYS A 173 -6.26 -6.45 17.63
N MET A 174 -6.19 -6.33 16.30
CA MET A 174 -6.39 -7.44 15.36
C MET A 174 -5.08 -8.06 14.87
N ARG A 175 -3.96 -7.60 15.41
CA ARG A 175 -2.63 -8.06 15.00
C ARG A 175 -2.44 -9.56 15.19
N GLY A 176 -1.96 -10.22 14.15
CA GLY A 176 -1.73 -11.67 14.17
C GLY A 176 -2.97 -12.50 13.89
N GLU A 177 -4.13 -11.86 13.67
CA GLU A 177 -5.38 -12.52 13.27
C GLU A 177 -5.47 -12.64 11.74
N VAL A 178 -6.21 -13.67 11.30
CA VAL A 178 -6.62 -13.84 9.91
C VAL A 178 -8.11 -13.53 9.81
N ILE A 179 -8.47 -12.65 8.89
CA ILE A 179 -9.85 -12.35 8.56
C ILE A 179 -10.13 -12.94 7.19
N GLU A 180 -11.13 -13.78 7.08
CA GLU A 180 -11.63 -14.29 5.81
C GLU A 180 -12.68 -13.32 5.24
N ARG A 181 -12.50 -12.92 3.99
CA ARG A 181 -13.45 -12.09 3.24
C ARG A 181 -14.57 -12.98 2.70
N GLU A 182 -15.68 -12.36 2.28
CA GLU A 182 -16.82 -13.05 1.68
C GLU A 182 -16.46 -13.82 0.38
N ASP A 183 -15.42 -13.36 -0.33
CA ASP A 183 -14.88 -14.01 -1.53
C ASP A 183 -13.87 -15.14 -1.22
N GLY A 184 -13.68 -15.47 0.05
CA GLY A 184 -12.75 -16.51 0.51
C GLY A 184 -11.29 -16.05 0.67
N LEU A 185 -10.97 -14.79 0.33
CA LEU A 185 -9.61 -14.26 0.48
C LEU A 185 -9.24 -14.12 1.96
N ARG A 186 -8.16 -14.76 2.37
CA ARG A 186 -7.63 -14.71 3.73
C ARG A 186 -6.70 -13.51 3.90
N VAL A 187 -6.99 -12.64 4.88
CA VAL A 187 -6.22 -11.42 5.14
C VAL A 187 -5.61 -11.49 6.55
N PHE A 188 -4.28 -11.63 6.62
CA PHE A 188 -3.52 -11.57 7.88
C PHE A 188 -3.21 -10.12 8.24
N ILE A 189 -3.50 -9.72 9.48
CA ILE A 189 -3.34 -8.33 9.94
C ILE A 189 -2.05 -8.19 10.74
N THR A 190 -1.21 -7.22 10.37
CA THR A 190 -0.03 -6.83 11.16
C THR A 190 0.29 -5.35 11.02
N ILE A 191 1.33 -4.90 11.71
CA ILE A 191 1.81 -3.51 11.66
C ILE A 191 2.58 -3.23 10.36
N HIS A 192 2.69 -1.95 10.00
CA HIS A 192 3.61 -1.53 8.93
C HIS A 192 5.04 -1.40 9.48
N PRO A 193 6.09 -1.87 8.77
CA PRO A 193 7.47 -1.81 9.24
C PRO A 193 7.95 -0.40 9.62
N SER A 194 7.41 0.64 8.99
CA SER A 194 7.73 2.03 9.33
C SER A 194 7.34 2.43 10.76
N LEU A 195 6.44 1.69 11.42
CA LEU A 195 6.12 1.91 12.83
C LEU A 195 7.34 1.64 13.70
N ILE A 196 8.05 0.53 13.46
CA ILE A 196 9.28 0.14 14.18
C ILE A 196 10.36 1.22 14.03
N LEU A 197 10.49 1.81 12.83
CA LEU A 197 11.49 2.85 12.56
C LEU A 197 11.24 4.14 13.34
N ARG A 198 9.99 4.41 13.76
CA ARG A 198 9.60 5.60 14.51
C ARG A 198 9.76 5.47 16.03
N ILE A 199 9.94 4.24 16.52
CA ILE A 199 10.19 3.99 17.94
C ILE A 199 11.58 4.53 18.30
N ARG A 200 11.63 5.39 19.34
CA ARG A 200 12.87 6.06 19.76
C ARG A 200 13.63 5.25 20.80
N GLU A 201 12.91 4.66 21.75
CA GLU A 201 13.51 3.84 22.81
C GLU A 201 14.03 2.50 22.22
N PRO A 202 15.34 2.20 22.36
CA PRO A 202 15.93 0.99 21.75
C PRO A 202 15.27 -0.30 22.22
N ALA A 203 15.01 -0.45 23.51
CA ALA A 203 14.38 -1.66 24.06
C ALA A 203 12.97 -1.90 23.51
N ASP A 204 12.16 -0.85 23.38
CA ASP A 204 10.81 -0.93 22.77
C ASP A 204 10.89 -1.26 21.27
N LYS A 205 11.87 -0.70 20.58
CA LYS A 205 12.11 -0.96 19.16
C LYS A 205 12.49 -2.42 18.92
N ASP A 206 13.38 -2.98 19.75
CA ASP A 206 13.80 -4.38 19.66
C ASP A 206 12.65 -5.31 20.00
N ALA A 207 11.87 -5.00 21.03
CA ALA A 207 10.66 -5.74 21.39
C ALA A 207 9.64 -5.75 20.24
N GLU A 208 9.43 -4.60 19.58
CA GLU A 208 8.47 -4.49 18.48
C GLU A 208 8.98 -5.21 17.22
N ARG A 209 10.29 -5.16 16.95
CA ARG A 209 10.92 -5.95 15.89
C ARG A 209 10.74 -7.45 16.12
N ALA A 210 10.96 -7.92 17.35
CA ALA A 210 10.76 -9.31 17.70
C ALA A 210 9.30 -9.76 17.50
N ARG A 211 8.34 -8.92 17.87
CA ARG A 211 6.90 -9.20 17.63
C ARG A 211 6.59 -9.26 16.13
N PHE A 212 7.14 -8.35 15.34
CA PHE A 212 6.94 -8.34 13.89
C PHE A 212 7.55 -9.60 13.24
N LEU A 213 8.71 -10.05 13.71
CA LEU A 213 9.30 -11.33 13.29
C LEU A 213 8.39 -12.52 13.63
N GLN A 214 7.75 -12.51 14.81
CA GLN A 214 6.79 -13.57 15.16
C GLN A 214 5.58 -13.57 14.21
N ASP A 215 5.09 -12.39 13.78
CA ASP A 215 4.03 -12.29 12.79
C ASP A 215 4.48 -12.90 11.45
N MET A 216 5.68 -12.59 10.98
CA MET A 216 6.22 -13.17 9.74
C MET A 216 6.41 -14.70 9.84
N ARG A 217 6.82 -15.21 11.00
CA ARG A 217 6.88 -16.65 11.24
C ARG A 217 5.49 -17.32 11.24
N LYS A 218 4.43 -16.60 11.68
CA LYS A 218 3.05 -17.09 11.51
C LYS A 218 2.68 -17.16 10.02
N VAL A 219 2.97 -16.09 9.26
CA VAL A 219 2.77 -16.07 7.80
C VAL A 219 3.51 -17.24 7.14
N LYS A 220 4.79 -17.47 7.51
CA LYS A 220 5.58 -18.59 6.98
C LYS A 220 4.89 -19.94 7.15
N ARG A 221 4.30 -20.20 8.32
CA ARG A 221 3.56 -21.45 8.59
C ARG A 221 2.28 -21.60 7.76
N MET A 222 1.72 -20.49 7.27
CA MET A 222 0.52 -20.47 6.42
C MET A 222 0.84 -20.59 4.92
N MET A 223 2.13 -20.47 4.54
CA MET A 223 2.58 -20.66 3.16
C MET A 223 2.64 -22.15 2.84
N GLY A 224 1.92 -22.57 1.77
CA GLY A 224 1.92 -23.98 1.34
C GLY A 224 1.09 -24.92 2.21
N ALA A 225 0.16 -24.35 3.02
CA ALA A 225 -0.82 -25.13 3.77
C ALA A 225 -2.12 -25.30 2.98
#